data_5113eafddac4b3916a095bec20adeaa8
#
_entry.id   5113eafddac4b3916a095bec20adeaa8
#
_cell.length_a   1.000
_cell.length_b   1.000
_cell.length_c   1.000
_cell.angle_alpha   90.00
_cell.angle_beta   90.00
_cell.angle_gamma   90.00
#
_symmetry.space_group_name_H-M   'P 1'
#
loop_
_entity.id
_entity.type
_entity.pdbx_description
1 polymer ?
#
loop_
_entity_poly.entity_id
_entity_poly.type
_entity_poly.pdbx_seq_one_letter_code
_entity_poly.pdbx_strand_id
1 'polypeptide(L)'
;MAGAPLLYTSCVPKLTVTVITHNEAEHIEAALESVAWADEIIVIDSRSSDRTVELARRYASRLEIRDWPGYGTQKNYAAALAAHDWILSIDADERITPALGDEIRTALAAEPDVQGYYLPRVSHYLGRWVRSTDWYPDFHLRLYDRRAARWSERSVHESVQISGRTKRLRGEMLHYPYRDVSEHLIKIDRYTTLLAEQWLEEGRRATALHALVYPAFAFLRNYLLRLGVRDGRVGFVVSVLNSYYVFLKYAKLMELQQRSGAPASPAPL
;
A
#
# COMPACT_ATOMS: atom_id res chain seq x y z
N MET A 1 58.20 -7.72 -0.56
CA MET A 1 57.17 -7.24 0.36
C MET A 1 55.79 -7.68 -0.22
N ALA A 2 55.23 -8.71 0.35
CA ALA A 2 53.93 -9.23 -0.07
C ALA A 2 52.83 -8.39 0.58
N GLY A 3 52.02 -7.69 -0.23
CA GLY A 3 50.88 -6.94 0.27
C GLY A 3 49.84 -7.91 0.81
N ALA A 4 49.44 -7.73 2.06
CA ALA A 4 48.33 -8.46 2.65
C ALA A 4 47.03 -8.16 1.89
N PRO A 5 46.21 -9.17 1.60
CA PRO A 5 44.89 -8.91 1.00
C PRO A 5 44.02 -8.17 2.02
N LEU A 6 43.51 -6.99 1.65
CA LEU A 6 42.45 -6.30 2.37
C LEU A 6 41.21 -7.21 2.32
N LEU A 7 40.97 -7.90 3.44
CA LEU A 7 39.68 -8.58 3.67
C LEU A 7 38.61 -7.48 3.76
N TYR A 8 37.98 -7.18 2.65
CA TYR A 8 36.68 -6.49 2.64
C TYR A 8 35.68 -7.46 3.29
N THR A 9 35.51 -7.33 4.59
CA THR A 9 34.29 -7.86 5.23
C THR A 9 33.15 -7.01 4.75
N SER A 10 32.46 -7.42 3.66
CA SER A 10 31.20 -6.82 3.25
C SER A 10 30.20 -7.03 4.39
N CYS A 11 29.97 -5.98 5.15
CA CYS A 11 28.96 -6.01 6.19
C CYS A 11 27.62 -5.96 5.48
N VAL A 12 26.88 -7.09 5.45
CA VAL A 12 25.53 -7.15 4.90
C VAL A 12 24.70 -6.01 5.51
N PRO A 13 24.08 -5.15 4.68
CA PRO A 13 23.28 -4.06 5.22
C PRO A 13 22.18 -4.58 6.12
N LYS A 14 22.10 -4.04 7.33
CA LYS A 14 21.04 -4.35 8.28
C LYS A 14 19.74 -3.70 7.89
N LEU A 15 18.62 -4.33 8.26
CA LEU A 15 17.28 -3.97 7.89
C LEU A 15 16.44 -3.58 9.09
N THR A 16 15.81 -2.40 9.04
CA THR A 16 14.72 -2.03 9.93
C THR A 16 13.38 -2.22 9.22
N VAL A 17 12.46 -2.96 9.84
CA VAL A 17 11.05 -3.00 9.43
C VAL A 17 10.30 -1.93 10.19
N THR A 18 9.47 -1.16 9.47
CA THR A 18 8.58 -0.17 10.07
C THR A 18 7.13 -0.51 9.78
N VAL A 19 6.31 -0.51 10.83
CA VAL A 19 4.86 -0.79 10.76
C VAL A 19 4.09 0.36 11.39
N ILE A 20 3.09 0.88 10.67
CA ILE A 20 2.10 1.80 11.24
C ILE A 20 0.81 1.02 11.47
N THR A 21 0.10 1.31 12.58
CA THR A 21 -1.09 0.54 12.95
C THR A 21 -2.15 1.38 13.67
N HIS A 22 -3.41 0.97 13.53
CA HIS A 22 -4.56 1.46 14.31
C HIS A 22 -5.70 0.44 14.29
N ASN A 23 -6.01 -0.17 15.46
CA ASN A 23 -7.06 -1.18 15.62
C ASN A 23 -6.93 -2.38 14.67
N GLU A 24 -5.74 -2.99 14.66
CA GLU A 24 -5.37 -4.12 13.81
C GLU A 24 -5.04 -5.40 14.62
N ALA A 25 -5.72 -5.61 15.77
CA ALA A 25 -5.47 -6.78 16.62
C ALA A 25 -5.63 -8.12 15.89
N GLU A 26 -6.42 -8.16 14.82
CA GLU A 26 -6.63 -9.36 14.00
C GLU A 26 -5.42 -9.69 13.10
N HIS A 27 -4.65 -8.67 12.69
CA HIS A 27 -3.61 -8.82 11.67
C HIS A 27 -2.20 -8.60 12.20
N ILE A 28 -2.01 -7.72 13.18
CA ILE A 28 -0.71 -7.22 13.61
C ILE A 28 0.27 -8.32 14.03
N GLU A 29 -0.18 -9.34 14.75
CA GLU A 29 0.69 -10.42 15.23
C GLU A 29 1.29 -11.19 14.05
N ALA A 30 0.47 -11.63 13.09
CA ALA A 30 0.93 -12.35 11.92
C ALA A 30 1.76 -11.47 10.95
N ALA A 31 1.50 -10.16 10.90
CA ALA A 31 2.33 -9.23 10.14
C ALA A 31 3.75 -9.15 10.74
N LEU A 32 3.86 -8.97 12.05
CA LEU A 32 5.13 -8.86 12.76
C LEU A 32 5.90 -10.18 12.79
N GLU A 33 5.20 -11.32 12.96
CA GLU A 33 5.81 -12.64 12.86
C GLU A 33 6.45 -12.87 11.50
N SER A 34 5.81 -12.42 10.41
CA SER A 34 6.31 -12.58 9.05
C SER A 34 7.63 -11.84 8.78
N VAL A 35 8.00 -10.89 9.64
CA VAL A 35 9.22 -10.07 9.54
C VAL A 35 10.14 -10.22 10.76
N ALA A 36 9.91 -11.21 11.64
CA ALA A 36 10.70 -11.44 12.86
C ALA A 36 12.18 -11.76 12.59
N TRP A 37 12.54 -12.01 11.33
CA TRP A 37 13.91 -12.21 10.85
C TRP A 37 14.69 -10.90 10.62
N ALA A 38 14.05 -9.72 10.70
CA ALA A 38 14.70 -8.43 10.54
C ALA A 38 15.58 -8.07 11.75
N ASP A 39 16.57 -7.19 11.53
CA ASP A 39 17.47 -6.73 12.60
C ASP A 39 16.76 -5.82 13.62
N GLU A 40 15.76 -5.08 13.18
CA GLU A 40 14.97 -4.15 14.00
C GLU A 40 13.52 -4.09 13.50
N ILE A 41 12.57 -4.02 14.43
CA ILE A 41 11.14 -3.82 14.13
C ILE A 41 10.64 -2.62 14.94
N ILE A 42 10.15 -1.59 14.24
CA ILE A 42 9.56 -0.38 14.83
C ILE A 42 8.06 -0.36 14.52
N VAL A 43 7.24 -0.24 15.57
CA VAL A 43 5.79 -0.12 15.43
C VAL A 43 5.35 1.26 15.91
N ILE A 44 4.59 1.97 15.09
CA ILE A 44 3.96 3.25 15.44
C ILE A 44 2.45 3.05 15.47
N ASP A 45 1.90 3.08 16.67
CA ASP A 45 0.47 2.92 16.92
C ASP A 45 -0.25 4.27 16.97
N SER A 46 -1.39 4.35 16.34
CA SER A 46 -2.22 5.56 16.28
C SER A 46 -3.37 5.52 17.30
N ARG A 47 -3.03 5.27 18.59
CA ARG A 47 -3.98 5.17 19.72
C ARG A 47 -5.03 4.08 19.53
N SER A 48 -4.59 2.87 19.25
CA SER A 48 -5.48 1.70 19.20
C SER A 48 -6.23 1.52 20.52
N SER A 49 -7.51 1.19 20.41
CA SER A 49 -8.40 0.90 21.54
C SER A 49 -8.60 -0.60 21.78
N ASP A 50 -8.11 -1.44 20.88
CA ASP A 50 -8.15 -2.89 20.94
C ASP A 50 -6.81 -3.47 21.45
N ARG A 51 -6.58 -4.78 21.28
CA ARG A 51 -5.37 -5.46 21.73
C ARG A 51 -4.14 -5.26 20.83
N THR A 52 -4.19 -4.38 19.83
CA THR A 52 -3.09 -4.16 18.85
C THR A 52 -1.76 -3.89 19.55
N VAL A 53 -1.74 -2.95 20.49
CA VAL A 53 -0.52 -2.56 21.22
C VAL A 53 0.04 -3.71 22.07
N GLU A 54 -0.83 -4.46 22.75
CA GLU A 54 -0.43 -5.64 23.55
C GLU A 54 0.27 -6.69 22.67
N LEU A 55 -0.32 -7.02 21.52
CA LEU A 55 0.20 -8.02 20.59
C LEU A 55 1.50 -7.54 19.96
N ALA A 56 1.57 -6.28 19.51
CA ALA A 56 2.76 -5.71 18.87
C ALA A 56 4.00 -5.68 19.78
N ARG A 57 3.82 -5.50 21.10
CA ARG A 57 4.94 -5.47 22.07
C ARG A 57 5.77 -6.73 22.14
N ARG A 58 5.25 -7.87 21.68
CA ARG A 58 5.94 -9.16 21.68
C ARG A 58 7.06 -9.25 20.62
N TYR A 59 6.95 -8.43 19.58
CA TYR A 59 7.83 -8.48 18.40
C TYR A 59 8.63 -7.20 18.20
N ALA A 60 8.06 -6.05 18.62
CA ALA A 60 8.66 -4.74 18.35
C ALA A 60 9.92 -4.51 19.20
N SER A 61 11.02 -4.17 18.55
CA SER A 61 12.21 -3.61 19.19
C SER A 61 11.92 -2.23 19.80
N ARG A 62 11.04 -1.48 19.12
CA ARG A 62 10.54 -0.18 19.57
C ARG A 62 9.06 -0.05 19.21
N LEU A 63 8.23 0.40 20.17
CA LEU A 63 6.82 0.70 19.98
C LEU A 63 6.51 2.07 20.55
N GLU A 64 5.92 2.94 19.72
CA GLU A 64 5.48 4.27 20.12
C GLU A 64 3.99 4.47 19.81
N ILE A 65 3.30 5.18 20.72
CA ILE A 65 1.91 5.55 20.58
C ILE A 65 1.84 7.04 20.34
N ARG A 66 1.21 7.48 19.25
CA ARG A 66 1.06 8.91 18.94
C ARG A 66 -0.22 9.18 18.16
N ASP A 67 -0.61 10.46 18.11
CA ASP A 67 -1.73 10.90 17.29
C ASP A 67 -1.47 10.68 15.80
N TRP A 68 -2.54 10.50 15.05
CA TRP A 68 -2.51 10.28 13.62
C TRP A 68 -2.28 11.58 12.83
N PRO A 69 -1.12 11.79 12.20
CA PRO A 69 -0.83 12.97 11.40
C PRO A 69 -1.06 12.78 9.89
N GLY A 70 -1.49 11.59 9.48
CA GLY A 70 -1.56 11.15 8.08
C GLY A 70 -0.52 10.06 7.75
N TYR A 71 -0.80 9.29 6.69
CA TYR A 71 -0.01 8.10 6.32
C TYR A 71 1.47 8.43 6.07
N GLY A 72 1.77 9.36 5.16
CA GLY A 72 3.14 9.70 4.80
C GLY A 72 3.96 10.23 5.98
N THR A 73 3.37 11.12 6.78
CA THR A 73 4.02 11.67 7.98
C THR A 73 4.28 10.60 9.03
N GLN A 74 3.35 9.65 9.23
CA GLN A 74 3.52 8.54 10.18
C GLN A 74 4.64 7.59 9.72
N LYS A 75 4.67 7.22 8.43
CA LYS A 75 5.69 6.35 7.86
C LYS A 75 7.08 7.02 7.86
N ASN A 76 7.16 8.32 7.56
CA ASN A 76 8.42 9.09 7.67
C ASN A 76 8.93 9.12 9.10
N TYR A 77 8.04 9.31 10.07
CA TYR A 77 8.42 9.29 11.49
C TYR A 77 8.98 7.92 11.88
N ALA A 78 8.31 6.82 11.52
CA ALA A 78 8.81 5.48 11.77
C ALA A 78 10.20 5.25 11.16
N ALA A 79 10.40 5.66 9.90
CA ALA A 79 11.69 5.55 9.22
C ALA A 79 12.78 6.42 9.87
N ALA A 80 12.45 7.59 10.43
CA ALA A 80 13.40 8.45 11.12
C ALA A 80 13.94 7.83 12.43
N LEU A 81 13.14 6.99 13.09
CA LEU A 81 13.54 6.29 14.32
C LEU A 81 14.45 5.09 14.08
N ALA A 82 14.54 4.61 12.83
CA ALA A 82 15.26 3.40 12.48
C ALA A 82 16.76 3.51 12.78
N ALA A 83 17.36 2.44 13.31
CA ALA A 83 18.81 2.35 13.52
C ALA A 83 19.58 2.08 12.21
N HIS A 84 18.89 1.55 11.18
CA HIS A 84 19.51 1.13 9.92
C HIS A 84 19.02 1.96 8.74
N ASP A 85 19.83 2.01 7.67
CA ASP A 85 19.50 2.80 6.48
C ASP A 85 18.50 2.12 5.57
N TRP A 86 18.51 0.80 5.49
CA TRP A 86 17.52 0.04 4.74
C TRP A 86 16.24 -0.13 5.54
N ILE A 87 15.13 0.29 4.95
CA ILE A 87 13.79 0.23 5.53
C ILE A 87 12.91 -0.68 4.70
N LEU A 88 12.23 -1.62 5.36
CA LEU A 88 11.07 -2.30 4.82
C LEU A 88 9.83 -1.76 5.51
N SER A 89 9.02 -0.98 4.79
CA SER A 89 7.79 -0.40 5.33
C SER A 89 6.60 -1.26 4.93
N ILE A 90 5.92 -1.85 5.90
CA ILE A 90 4.69 -2.64 5.69
C ILE A 90 3.54 -2.05 6.49
N ASP A 91 2.32 -2.31 6.05
CA ASP A 91 1.11 -2.00 6.79
C ASP A 91 0.73 -3.18 7.71
N ALA A 92 -0.05 -2.94 8.76
CA ALA A 92 -0.35 -3.97 9.76
C ALA A 92 -1.18 -5.15 9.21
N ASP A 93 -1.83 -4.96 8.06
CA ASP A 93 -2.59 -5.97 7.31
C ASP A 93 -1.79 -6.62 6.16
N GLU A 94 -0.45 -6.36 6.10
CA GLU A 94 0.46 -6.95 5.12
C GLU A 94 1.39 -7.99 5.78
N ARG A 95 1.79 -9.02 5.02
CA ARG A 95 2.70 -10.09 5.48
C ARG A 95 3.74 -10.39 4.41
N ILE A 96 4.97 -10.59 4.82
CA ILE A 96 6.06 -11.00 3.95
C ILE A 96 6.07 -12.53 3.84
N THR A 97 5.96 -13.06 2.62
CA THR A 97 6.12 -14.51 2.42
C THR A 97 7.55 -14.96 2.70
N PRO A 98 7.80 -16.21 3.13
CA PRO A 98 9.17 -16.72 3.30
C PRO A 98 10.03 -16.53 2.04
N ALA A 99 9.47 -16.77 0.85
CA ALA A 99 10.17 -16.58 -0.42
C ALA A 99 10.58 -15.12 -0.65
N LEU A 100 9.70 -14.15 -0.32
CA LEU A 100 10.03 -12.73 -0.41
C LEU A 100 11.08 -12.34 0.63
N GLY A 101 10.99 -12.86 1.85
CA GLY A 101 11.98 -12.63 2.90
C GLY A 101 13.38 -13.11 2.50
N ASP A 102 13.47 -14.31 1.89
CA ASP A 102 14.75 -14.83 1.36
C ASP A 102 15.29 -13.97 0.22
N GLU A 103 14.41 -13.52 -0.68
CA GLU A 103 14.79 -12.65 -1.80
C GLU A 103 15.29 -11.29 -1.30
N ILE A 104 14.64 -10.69 -0.28
CA ILE A 104 15.08 -9.45 0.36
C ILE A 104 16.48 -9.62 0.98
N ARG A 105 16.69 -10.66 1.78
CA ARG A 105 18.00 -10.93 2.39
C ARG A 105 19.10 -11.12 1.35
N THR A 106 18.80 -11.85 0.29
CA THR A 106 19.73 -12.05 -0.84
C THR A 106 20.04 -10.74 -1.56
N ALA A 107 19.02 -9.91 -1.81
CA ALA A 107 19.19 -8.63 -2.48
C ALA A 107 20.05 -7.66 -1.65
N LEU A 108 19.88 -7.63 -0.32
CA LEU A 108 20.69 -6.81 0.58
C LEU A 108 22.13 -7.35 0.72
N ALA A 109 22.30 -8.67 0.78
CA ALA A 109 23.62 -9.30 0.89
C ALA A 109 24.50 -9.07 -0.36
N ALA A 110 23.91 -8.82 -1.51
CA ALA A 110 24.60 -8.57 -2.76
C ALA A 110 25.13 -7.13 -2.93
N GLU A 111 25.16 -6.32 -1.86
CA GLU A 111 25.51 -4.89 -1.90
C GLU A 111 24.69 -4.15 -2.96
N PRO A 112 23.47 -3.68 -2.61
CA PRO A 112 22.51 -3.18 -3.59
C PRO A 112 23.05 -2.05 -4.47
N ASP A 113 22.98 -2.21 -5.78
CA ASP A 113 23.30 -1.19 -6.77
C ASP A 113 22.10 -0.25 -7.07
N VAL A 114 21.04 -0.35 -6.27
CA VAL A 114 19.79 0.41 -6.36
C VAL A 114 19.39 0.96 -4.98
N GLN A 115 18.55 1.97 -4.98
CA GLN A 115 18.09 2.64 -3.77
C GLN A 115 16.74 2.11 -3.26
N GLY A 116 16.09 1.22 -4.01
CA GLY A 116 14.85 0.62 -3.57
C GLY A 116 14.32 -0.50 -4.45
N TYR A 117 13.38 -1.24 -3.88
CA TYR A 117 12.75 -2.38 -4.54
C TYR A 117 11.24 -2.30 -4.44
N TYR A 118 10.59 -2.53 -5.58
CA TYR A 118 9.16 -2.73 -5.67
C TYR A 118 8.82 -4.19 -5.36
N LEU A 119 7.87 -4.38 -4.47
CA LEU A 119 7.34 -5.67 -4.06
C LEU A 119 5.96 -5.88 -4.69
N PRO A 120 5.69 -7.03 -5.33
CA PRO A 120 4.35 -7.36 -5.81
C PRO A 120 3.46 -7.72 -4.62
N ARG A 121 2.30 -7.07 -4.53
CA ARG A 121 1.29 -7.31 -3.50
C ARG A 121 0.15 -8.13 -4.07
N VAL A 122 -0.30 -9.14 -3.34
CA VAL A 122 -1.48 -9.94 -3.67
C VAL A 122 -2.50 -9.83 -2.54
N SER A 123 -3.73 -9.47 -2.88
CA SER A 123 -4.80 -9.27 -1.89
C SER A 123 -5.65 -10.52 -1.70
N HIS A 124 -5.90 -10.87 -0.43
CA HIS A 124 -6.86 -11.90 -0.06
C HIS A 124 -8.26 -11.29 0.07
N TYR A 125 -9.23 -11.85 -0.61
CA TYR A 125 -10.60 -11.37 -0.54
C TYR A 125 -11.60 -12.49 -0.71
N LEU A 126 -12.61 -12.54 0.15
CA LEU A 126 -13.68 -13.56 0.15
C LEU A 126 -13.13 -14.99 0.02
N GLY A 127 -12.09 -15.30 0.80
CA GLY A 127 -11.48 -16.64 0.86
C GLY A 127 -10.53 -16.97 -0.30
N ARG A 128 -10.13 -16.01 -1.14
CA ARG A 128 -9.27 -16.23 -2.31
C ARG A 128 -8.19 -15.17 -2.46
N TRP A 129 -7.01 -15.59 -2.91
CA TRP A 129 -5.98 -14.67 -3.42
C TRP A 129 -6.36 -14.18 -4.80
N VAL A 130 -6.56 -12.87 -4.95
CA VAL A 130 -6.96 -12.24 -6.22
C VAL A 130 -5.71 -11.97 -7.06
N ARG A 131 -5.57 -12.71 -8.16
CA ARG A 131 -4.45 -12.56 -9.12
C ARG A 131 -4.90 -12.07 -10.48
N SER A 132 -5.91 -11.23 -10.50
CA SER A 132 -6.51 -10.65 -11.70
C SER A 132 -7.05 -9.26 -11.41
N THR A 133 -7.79 -8.69 -12.33
CA THR A 133 -8.41 -7.37 -12.24
C THR A 133 -7.36 -6.24 -12.14
N ASP A 134 -7.74 -5.07 -11.66
CA ASP A 134 -6.80 -3.98 -11.35
C ASP A 134 -6.05 -4.21 -10.01
N TRP A 135 -6.38 -5.29 -9.30
CA TRP A 135 -5.73 -5.61 -8.03
C TRP A 135 -4.42 -6.39 -8.19
N TYR A 136 -4.11 -6.88 -9.41
CA TYR A 136 -2.88 -7.64 -9.63
C TYR A 136 -2.39 -7.52 -11.10
N PRO A 137 -1.07 -7.39 -11.32
CA PRO A 137 -0.01 -7.19 -10.33
C PRO A 137 -0.03 -5.77 -9.75
N ASP A 138 0.10 -5.67 -8.43
CA ASP A 138 0.12 -4.41 -7.70
C ASP A 138 1.50 -4.22 -7.05
N PHE A 139 2.34 -3.36 -7.65
CA PHE A 139 3.72 -3.16 -7.22
C PHE A 139 3.85 -1.92 -6.33
N HIS A 140 4.34 -2.13 -5.10
CA HIS A 140 4.63 -1.06 -4.16
C HIS A 140 6.12 -0.96 -3.85
N LEU A 141 6.65 0.27 -3.83
CA LEU A 141 8.00 0.54 -3.34
C LEU A 141 7.95 0.47 -1.80
N ARG A 142 8.40 -0.66 -1.23
CA ARG A 142 8.32 -0.94 0.21
C ARG A 142 9.68 -1.15 0.86
N LEU A 143 10.69 -1.61 0.11
CA LEU A 143 12.07 -1.76 0.56
C LEU A 143 12.91 -0.64 -0.07
N TYR A 144 13.54 0.21 0.77
CA TYR A 144 14.27 1.37 0.28
C TYR A 144 15.36 1.83 1.25
N ASP A 145 16.38 2.49 0.70
CA ASP A 145 17.37 3.25 1.47
C ASP A 145 16.77 4.61 1.87
N ARG A 146 16.57 4.85 3.17
CA ARG A 146 15.98 6.09 3.69
C ARG A 146 16.79 7.35 3.41
N ARG A 147 18.07 7.21 3.06
CA ARG A 147 18.93 8.35 2.67
C ARG A 147 18.56 8.89 1.29
N ALA A 148 17.98 8.04 0.44
CA ALA A 148 17.56 8.37 -0.92
C ALA A 148 16.04 8.43 -1.10
N ALA A 149 15.25 8.10 -0.07
CA ALA A 149 13.82 7.93 -0.20
C ALA A 149 13.02 8.56 0.97
N ARG A 150 11.82 9.07 0.64
CA ARG A 150 10.89 9.63 1.62
C ARG A 150 9.45 9.40 1.18
N TRP A 151 8.53 9.17 2.11
CA TRP A 151 7.10 9.14 1.84
C TRP A 151 6.58 10.55 1.52
N SER A 152 5.73 10.65 0.49
CA SER A 152 4.98 11.88 0.23
C SER A 152 3.96 12.13 1.34
N GLU A 153 3.78 13.40 1.73
CA GLU A 153 2.83 13.78 2.79
C GLU A 153 1.46 14.19 2.21
N ARG A 154 1.13 13.73 0.99
CA ARG A 154 -0.17 13.98 0.36
C ARG A 154 -1.27 13.18 1.04
N SER A 155 -2.45 13.78 1.17
CA SER A 155 -3.59 13.20 1.88
C SER A 155 -4.18 11.96 1.20
N VAL A 156 -4.03 11.86 -0.12
CA VAL A 156 -4.54 10.75 -0.94
C VAL A 156 -3.42 10.28 -1.85
N HIS A 157 -3.19 8.95 -1.92
CA HIS A 157 -2.12 8.31 -2.70
C HIS A 157 -0.71 8.65 -2.22
N GLU A 158 -0.44 8.36 -0.93
CA GLU A 158 0.93 8.39 -0.44
C GLU A 158 1.80 7.38 -1.21
N SER A 159 2.97 7.81 -1.58
CA SER A 159 3.96 6.99 -2.28
C SER A 159 5.37 7.33 -1.82
N VAL A 160 6.26 6.36 -1.88
CA VAL A 160 7.68 6.64 -1.65
C VAL A 160 8.24 7.39 -2.84
N GLN A 161 8.73 8.60 -2.58
CA GLN A 161 9.53 9.37 -3.51
C GLN A 161 10.99 8.94 -3.33
N ILE A 162 11.67 8.55 -4.39
CA ILE A 162 13.02 7.99 -4.33
C ILE A 162 13.91 8.63 -5.40
N SER A 163 15.14 8.96 -4.99
CA SER A 163 16.20 9.39 -5.89
C SER A 163 17.11 8.23 -6.19
N GLY A 164 17.24 7.85 -7.47
CA GLY A 164 18.10 6.77 -7.91
C GLY A 164 17.37 5.61 -8.57
N ARG A 165 18.09 4.49 -8.74
CA ARG A 165 17.57 3.33 -9.44
C ARG A 165 16.75 2.44 -8.51
N THR A 166 15.77 1.74 -9.11
CA THR A 166 14.94 0.77 -8.41
C THR A 166 14.89 -0.55 -9.19
N LYS A 167 14.62 -1.64 -8.49
CA LYS A 167 14.36 -2.96 -9.08
C LYS A 167 13.01 -3.51 -8.59
N ARG A 168 12.56 -4.59 -9.20
CA ARG A 168 11.37 -5.34 -8.74
C ARG A 168 11.81 -6.67 -8.19
N LEU A 169 11.26 -7.05 -7.05
CA LEU A 169 11.33 -8.40 -6.52
C LEU A 169 10.17 -9.24 -7.08
N ARG A 170 10.26 -10.55 -6.91
CA ARG A 170 9.29 -11.53 -7.45
C ARG A 170 8.42 -12.15 -6.38
N GLY A 171 8.96 -12.30 -5.17
CA GLY A 171 8.23 -12.83 -4.02
C GLY A 171 7.06 -11.93 -3.65
N GLU A 172 5.93 -12.51 -3.31
CA GLU A 172 4.69 -11.77 -3.05
C GLU A 172 4.59 -11.31 -1.60
N MET A 173 4.13 -10.07 -1.41
CA MET A 173 3.63 -9.56 -0.15
C MET A 173 2.13 -9.83 -0.08
N LEU A 174 1.69 -10.52 0.97
CA LEU A 174 0.29 -10.83 1.21
C LEU A 174 -0.41 -9.64 1.85
N HIS A 175 -1.65 -9.34 1.44
CA HIS A 175 -2.42 -8.22 1.94
C HIS A 175 -3.86 -8.64 2.23
N TYR A 176 -4.38 -8.21 3.38
CA TYR A 176 -5.72 -8.51 3.87
C TYR A 176 -6.53 -7.22 4.00
N PRO A 177 -6.94 -6.58 2.87
CA PRO A 177 -7.45 -5.21 2.85
C PRO A 177 -8.82 -5.04 3.49
N TYR A 178 -9.62 -6.11 3.54
CA TYR A 178 -11.01 -6.07 3.99
C TYR A 178 -11.41 -7.38 4.64
N ARG A 179 -12.13 -7.31 5.74
CA ARG A 179 -12.73 -8.47 6.41
C ARG A 179 -13.92 -9.02 5.62
N ASP A 180 -14.73 -8.12 5.07
CA ASP A 180 -15.95 -8.44 4.35
C ASP A 180 -16.31 -7.39 3.29
N VAL A 181 -17.45 -7.61 2.61
CA VAL A 181 -17.98 -6.68 1.60
C VAL A 181 -18.44 -5.36 2.23
N SER A 182 -18.96 -5.38 3.44
CA SER A 182 -19.46 -4.17 4.12
C SER A 182 -18.33 -3.21 4.43
N GLU A 183 -17.20 -3.71 4.97
CA GLU A 183 -16.00 -2.90 5.19
C GLU A 183 -15.44 -2.36 3.86
N HIS A 184 -15.43 -3.19 2.81
CA HIS A 184 -15.01 -2.72 1.48
C HIS A 184 -15.86 -1.57 0.97
N LEU A 185 -17.20 -1.65 1.12
CA LEU A 185 -18.12 -0.58 0.73
C LEU A 185 -17.90 0.71 1.54
N ILE A 186 -17.63 0.61 2.84
CA ILE A 186 -17.30 1.77 3.69
C ILE A 186 -16.01 2.46 3.18
N LYS A 187 -14.97 1.67 2.86
CA LYS A 187 -13.73 2.22 2.29
C LYS A 187 -13.97 2.83 0.90
N ILE A 188 -14.76 2.18 0.03
CA ILE A 188 -15.17 2.74 -1.27
C ILE A 188 -15.85 4.09 -1.10
N ASP A 189 -16.82 4.18 -0.18
CA ASP A 189 -17.54 5.43 0.09
C ASP A 189 -16.59 6.55 0.49
N ARG A 190 -15.72 6.29 1.47
CA ARG A 190 -14.73 7.26 1.96
C ARG A 190 -13.77 7.73 0.87
N TYR A 191 -13.14 6.78 0.14
CA TYR A 191 -12.15 7.14 -0.87
C TYR A 191 -12.75 7.85 -2.08
N THR A 192 -13.97 7.48 -2.49
CA THR A 192 -14.67 8.18 -3.59
C THR A 192 -15.09 9.59 -3.21
N THR A 193 -15.41 9.85 -1.91
CA THR A 193 -15.67 11.21 -1.41
C THR A 193 -14.41 12.07 -1.49
N LEU A 194 -13.31 11.61 -0.90
CA LEU A 194 -12.04 12.34 -0.93
C LEU A 194 -11.56 12.62 -2.36
N LEU A 195 -11.70 11.64 -3.26
CA LEU A 195 -11.31 11.81 -4.66
C LEU A 195 -12.21 12.79 -5.41
N ALA A 196 -13.51 12.79 -5.15
CA ALA A 196 -14.43 13.73 -5.77
C ALA A 196 -14.18 15.17 -5.30
N GLU A 197 -13.87 15.39 -4.03
CA GLU A 197 -13.46 16.67 -3.45
C GLU A 197 -12.17 17.16 -4.11
N GLN A 198 -11.14 16.32 -4.16
CA GLN A 198 -9.88 16.65 -4.85
C GLN A 198 -10.10 17.01 -6.32
N TRP A 199 -10.90 16.24 -7.03
CA TRP A 199 -11.19 16.50 -8.44
C TRP A 199 -11.95 17.82 -8.65
N LEU A 200 -12.84 18.19 -7.73
CA LEU A 200 -13.49 19.48 -7.76
C LEU A 200 -12.50 20.63 -7.59
N GLU A 201 -11.58 20.51 -6.62
CA GLU A 201 -10.50 21.47 -6.39
C GLU A 201 -9.56 21.61 -7.61
N GLU A 202 -9.25 20.48 -8.27
CA GLU A 202 -8.49 20.45 -9.53
C GLU A 202 -9.28 21.02 -10.73
N GLY A 203 -10.52 21.47 -10.54
CA GLY A 203 -11.38 22.01 -11.60
C GLY A 203 -11.95 20.96 -12.55
N ARG A 204 -11.85 19.66 -12.24
CA ARG A 204 -12.45 18.59 -13.06
C ARG A 204 -13.95 18.65 -13.01
N ARG A 205 -14.57 18.18 -14.11
CA ARG A 205 -16.02 18.16 -14.27
C ARG A 205 -16.50 16.76 -14.63
N ALA A 206 -17.68 16.40 -14.12
CA ALA A 206 -18.36 15.17 -14.44
C ALA A 206 -19.75 15.45 -15.04
N THR A 207 -20.19 14.55 -15.92
CA THR A 207 -21.54 14.54 -16.51
C THR A 207 -22.16 13.17 -16.31
N ALA A 208 -23.47 13.04 -16.55
CA ALA A 208 -24.17 11.77 -16.50
C ALA A 208 -23.54 10.71 -17.44
N LEU A 209 -22.98 11.15 -18.58
CA LEU A 209 -22.29 10.24 -19.51
C LEU A 209 -21.04 9.61 -18.86
N HIS A 210 -20.26 10.36 -18.09
CA HIS A 210 -19.12 9.82 -17.36
C HIS A 210 -19.58 8.76 -16.34
N ALA A 211 -20.64 9.04 -15.59
CA ALA A 211 -21.21 8.09 -14.62
C ALA A 211 -21.85 6.85 -15.26
N LEU A 212 -22.19 6.88 -16.53
CA LEU A 212 -22.74 5.73 -17.26
C LEU A 212 -21.65 4.90 -17.95
N VAL A 213 -20.79 5.55 -18.73
CA VAL A 213 -19.85 4.87 -19.65
C VAL A 213 -18.64 4.31 -18.90
N TYR A 214 -18.02 5.09 -18.02
CA TYR A 214 -16.78 4.66 -17.37
C TYR A 214 -16.94 3.47 -16.42
N PRO A 215 -18.03 3.33 -15.63
CA PRO A 215 -18.26 2.12 -14.83
C PRO A 215 -18.43 0.87 -15.69
N ALA A 216 -19.19 0.96 -16.78
CA ALA A 216 -19.39 -0.15 -17.71
C ALA A 216 -18.06 -0.60 -18.33
N PHE A 217 -17.23 0.36 -18.77
CA PHE A 217 -15.89 0.06 -19.27
C PHE A 217 -14.99 -0.51 -18.18
N ALA A 218 -15.03 0.02 -16.96
CA ALA A 218 -14.26 -0.50 -15.83
C ALA A 218 -14.61 -1.96 -15.52
N PHE A 219 -15.90 -2.31 -15.53
CA PHE A 219 -16.33 -3.70 -15.37
C PHE A 219 -15.76 -4.61 -16.47
N LEU A 220 -15.96 -4.26 -17.73
CA LEU A 220 -15.48 -5.05 -18.87
C LEU A 220 -13.94 -5.20 -18.83
N ARG A 221 -13.23 -4.11 -18.56
CA ARG A 221 -11.78 -4.13 -18.44
C ARG A 221 -11.33 -5.07 -17.32
N ASN A 222 -11.91 -4.97 -16.12
CA ASN A 222 -11.52 -5.80 -14.99
C ASN A 222 -11.87 -7.27 -15.21
N TYR A 223 -13.12 -7.54 -15.61
CA TYR A 223 -13.63 -8.90 -15.68
C TYR A 223 -13.07 -9.68 -16.88
N LEU A 224 -12.99 -9.02 -18.06
CA LEU A 224 -12.53 -9.66 -19.29
C LEU A 224 -11.06 -9.39 -19.58
N LEU A 225 -10.66 -8.12 -19.74
CA LEU A 225 -9.30 -7.79 -20.21
C LEU A 225 -8.23 -8.04 -19.14
N ARG A 226 -8.55 -7.82 -17.88
CA ARG A 226 -7.69 -8.10 -16.71
C ARG A 226 -7.97 -9.48 -16.11
N LEU A 227 -8.67 -10.33 -16.85
CA LEU A 227 -8.90 -11.73 -16.54
C LEU A 227 -9.58 -12.00 -15.18
N GLY A 228 -10.42 -11.09 -14.69
CA GLY A 228 -11.22 -11.29 -13.47
C GLY A 228 -12.02 -12.58 -13.50
N VAL A 229 -12.45 -13.03 -14.69
CA VAL A 229 -13.14 -14.32 -14.90
C VAL A 229 -12.34 -15.50 -14.34
N ARG A 230 -11.00 -15.46 -14.31
CA ARG A 230 -10.14 -16.53 -13.77
C ARG A 230 -10.25 -16.70 -12.26
N ASP A 231 -10.56 -15.63 -11.54
CA ASP A 231 -10.81 -15.65 -10.10
C ASP A 231 -12.26 -15.99 -9.75
N GLY A 232 -13.05 -16.43 -10.75
CA GLY A 232 -14.40 -16.95 -10.58
C GLY A 232 -15.35 -15.95 -9.92
N ARG A 233 -16.09 -16.38 -8.90
CA ARG A 233 -17.05 -15.52 -8.19
C ARG A 233 -16.39 -14.30 -7.55
N VAL A 234 -15.19 -14.46 -7.01
CA VAL A 234 -14.47 -13.34 -6.35
C VAL A 234 -14.04 -12.32 -7.38
N GLY A 235 -13.49 -12.74 -8.52
CA GLY A 235 -13.12 -11.82 -9.60
C GLY A 235 -14.33 -11.07 -10.17
N PHE A 236 -15.52 -11.71 -10.23
CA PHE A 236 -16.76 -11.04 -10.59
C PHE A 236 -17.11 -9.96 -9.56
N VAL A 237 -17.15 -10.30 -8.26
CA VAL A 237 -17.48 -9.35 -7.19
C VAL A 237 -16.51 -8.17 -7.19
N VAL A 238 -15.18 -8.42 -7.29
CA VAL A 238 -14.17 -7.35 -7.36
C VAL A 238 -14.41 -6.47 -8.58
N SER A 239 -14.73 -7.04 -9.74
CA SER A 239 -15.00 -6.26 -10.96
C SER A 239 -16.23 -5.37 -10.83
N VAL A 240 -17.29 -5.87 -10.16
CA VAL A 240 -18.50 -5.08 -9.86
C VAL A 240 -18.18 -3.95 -8.89
N LEU A 241 -17.46 -4.22 -7.81
CA LEU A 241 -17.10 -3.21 -6.81
C LEU A 241 -16.14 -2.15 -7.37
N ASN A 242 -15.18 -2.53 -8.23
CA ASN A 242 -14.36 -1.57 -8.95
C ASN A 242 -15.19 -0.69 -9.90
N SER A 243 -16.18 -1.27 -10.59
CA SER A 243 -17.11 -0.52 -11.41
C SER A 243 -17.96 0.44 -10.58
N TYR A 244 -18.45 -0.01 -9.43
CA TYR A 244 -19.18 0.81 -8.47
C TYR A 244 -18.35 1.96 -7.90
N TYR A 245 -17.07 1.70 -7.56
CA TYR A 245 -16.13 2.76 -7.20
C TYR A 245 -16.04 3.84 -8.29
N VAL A 246 -15.91 3.42 -9.56
CA VAL A 246 -15.85 4.34 -10.69
C VAL A 246 -17.16 5.13 -10.84
N PHE A 247 -18.31 4.49 -10.66
CA PHE A 247 -19.62 5.17 -10.65
C PHE A 247 -19.69 6.23 -9.55
N LEU A 248 -19.40 5.84 -8.30
CA LEU A 248 -19.54 6.73 -7.15
C LEU A 248 -18.67 7.98 -7.25
N LYS A 249 -17.41 7.87 -7.68
CA LYS A 249 -16.54 9.05 -7.79
C LYS A 249 -17.08 10.09 -8.77
N TYR A 250 -17.71 9.67 -9.89
CA TYR A 250 -18.34 10.60 -10.82
C TYR A 250 -19.67 11.12 -10.29
N ALA A 251 -20.49 10.27 -9.69
CA ALA A 251 -21.75 10.68 -9.08
C ALA A 251 -21.56 11.73 -7.98
N LYS A 252 -20.61 11.49 -7.08
CA LYS A 252 -20.25 12.46 -6.03
C LYS A 252 -19.65 13.76 -6.58
N LEU A 253 -18.82 13.69 -7.62
CA LEU A 253 -18.32 14.89 -8.28
C LEU A 253 -19.46 15.71 -8.89
N MET A 254 -20.45 15.07 -9.53
CA MET A 254 -21.64 15.76 -10.05
C MET A 254 -22.45 16.41 -8.94
N GLU A 255 -22.65 15.72 -7.81
CA GLU A 255 -23.32 16.28 -6.64
C GLU A 255 -22.60 17.52 -6.09
N LEU A 256 -21.25 17.45 -5.93
CA LEU A 256 -20.45 18.58 -5.46
C LEU A 256 -20.51 19.77 -6.45
N GLN A 257 -20.50 19.51 -7.75
CA GLN A 257 -20.66 20.55 -8.78
C GLN A 257 -22.01 21.28 -8.66
N GLN A 258 -23.10 20.55 -8.43
CA GLN A 258 -24.43 21.16 -8.23
C GLN A 258 -24.46 22.04 -6.97
N ARG A 259 -23.88 21.56 -5.86
CA ARG A 259 -23.80 22.30 -4.60
C ARG A 259 -22.94 23.58 -4.71
N SER A 260 -21.88 23.56 -5.52
CA SER A 260 -20.99 24.69 -5.72
C SER A 260 -21.52 25.74 -6.76
N GLY A 261 -22.68 25.53 -7.34
CA GLY A 261 -23.28 26.41 -8.35
C GLY A 261 -22.47 26.48 -9.67
N ALA A 262 -21.55 25.57 -9.90
CA ALA A 262 -20.71 25.57 -11.09
C ALA A 262 -21.45 24.96 -12.29
N PRO A 263 -21.58 25.67 -13.45
CA PRO A 263 -22.29 25.14 -14.61
C PRO A 263 -21.64 23.86 -15.14
N ALA A 264 -22.47 22.89 -15.55
CA ALA A 264 -21.99 21.70 -16.23
C ALA A 264 -21.26 22.09 -17.53
N SER A 265 -19.96 21.77 -17.61
CA SER A 265 -19.22 21.98 -18.86
C SER A 265 -19.68 20.93 -19.89
N PRO A 266 -19.93 21.31 -21.16
CA PRO A 266 -20.18 20.32 -22.19
C PRO A 266 -18.97 19.40 -22.35
N ALA A 267 -19.22 18.09 -22.48
CA ALA A 267 -18.16 17.10 -22.71
C ALA A 267 -17.43 17.44 -24.03
N PRO A 268 -16.11 17.39 -24.10
CA PRO A 268 -15.43 17.30 -25.38
C PRO A 268 -15.80 15.96 -26.04
N LEU A 269 -16.23 16.02 -27.30
CA LEU A 269 -16.51 14.88 -28.20
C LEU A 269 -15.27 14.03 -28.42
#